data_8281e5dec19508683030a19e120a1fca
#
_entry.id   8281e5dec19508683030a19e120a1fca
#
_cell.length_a   1.000
_cell.length_b   1.000
_cell.length_c   1.000
_cell.angle_alpha   90.00
_cell.angle_beta   90.00
_cell.angle_gamma   90.00
#
_symmetry.space_group_name_H-M   'P 1'
#
loop_
_entity.id
_entity.type
_entity.pdbx_description
1 polymer ?
#
loop_
_entity_poly.entity_id
_entity_poly.type
_entity_poly.pdbx_seq_one_letter_code
_entity_poly.pdbx_strand_id
1 'polypeptide(L)'
;MNNLLRCHQVCKTYQEGELQTQVLKGVSFDIQRGELVSIIGSSGSGKSTLLHILGALDDASEGSVEFLGQDLTSLHSNKQAKIRNKHLGFVYQFHHLLADFSALENVAMPLLIGGMTVSEAKASAQALLERVGLSHRLEHRPSELSGGERQRVAIARALVNKPDLVLADEPTGNLDHTTALSIYDLMRELNRESGTAFLVVTHDGELAAKMDRQMHMKDGLLLDVEEA
;
A
#
# COMPACT_ATOMS: atom_id res chain seq x y z
N MET A 1 -19.68 -4.74 13.48
CA MET A 1 -19.24 -4.44 12.11
C MET A 1 -17.73 -4.53 12.11
N ASN A 2 -17.14 -5.24 11.13
CA ASN A 2 -15.71 -5.62 11.16
C ASN A 2 -14.85 -4.71 10.28
N ASN A 3 -15.23 -3.40 10.20
CA ASN A 3 -14.54 -2.44 9.34
C ASN A 3 -13.12 -2.19 9.87
N LEU A 4 -12.14 -2.42 9.00
CA LEU A 4 -10.74 -2.11 9.26
C LEU A 4 -10.45 -0.63 9.00
N LEU A 5 -10.94 -0.13 7.86
CA LEU A 5 -10.81 1.26 7.43
C LEU A 5 -12.18 1.79 6.97
N ARG A 6 -12.49 3.03 7.29
CA ARG A 6 -13.63 3.79 6.76
C ARG A 6 -13.14 5.14 6.25
N CYS A 7 -13.37 5.40 4.97
CA CYS A 7 -13.21 6.69 4.32
C CYS A 7 -14.58 7.34 4.20
N HIS A 8 -14.74 8.58 4.70
CA HIS A 8 -16.04 9.26 4.69
C HIS A 8 -15.90 10.67 4.13
N GLN A 9 -16.55 10.92 2.98
CA GLN A 9 -16.62 12.21 2.27
C GLN A 9 -15.26 12.92 2.13
N VAL A 10 -14.21 12.15 1.84
CA VAL A 10 -12.84 12.68 1.72
C VAL A 10 -12.71 13.53 0.47
N CYS A 11 -12.37 14.80 0.67
CA CYS A 11 -12.01 15.75 -0.38
C CYS A 11 -10.53 16.11 -0.28
N LYS A 12 -9.92 16.42 -1.43
CA LYS A 12 -8.57 16.99 -1.48
C LYS A 12 -8.50 18.09 -2.51
N THR A 13 -8.08 19.27 -2.07
CA THR A 13 -7.79 20.43 -2.92
C THR A 13 -6.35 20.86 -2.68
N TYR A 14 -5.55 20.92 -3.73
CA TYR A 14 -4.22 21.52 -3.69
C TYR A 14 -4.31 22.98 -4.10
N GLN A 15 -3.51 23.82 -3.45
CA GLN A 15 -3.43 25.24 -3.75
C GLN A 15 -1.99 25.60 -4.16
N GLU A 16 -1.84 26.11 -5.38
CA GLU A 16 -0.59 26.64 -5.90
C GLU A 16 -0.79 28.11 -6.28
N GLY A 17 -0.42 29.01 -5.38
CA GLY A 17 -0.71 30.45 -5.53
C GLY A 17 -2.21 30.72 -5.56
N GLU A 18 -2.72 31.27 -6.65
CA GLU A 18 -4.15 31.52 -6.86
C GLU A 18 -4.90 30.34 -7.48
N LEU A 19 -4.18 29.34 -8.01
CA LEU A 19 -4.79 28.16 -8.63
C LEU A 19 -5.20 27.15 -7.56
N GLN A 20 -6.47 26.73 -7.60
CA GLN A 20 -7.00 25.64 -6.79
C GLN A 20 -7.36 24.45 -7.68
N THR A 21 -6.83 23.28 -7.34
CA THR A 21 -7.12 22.01 -8.05
C THR A 21 -7.75 21.02 -7.09
N GLN A 22 -9.04 20.78 -7.25
CA GLN A 22 -9.74 19.75 -6.48
C GLN A 22 -9.50 18.37 -7.11
N VAL A 23 -8.76 17.51 -6.39
CA VAL A 23 -8.35 16.17 -6.85
C VAL A 23 -9.31 15.09 -6.37
N LEU A 24 -9.81 15.19 -5.13
CA LEU A 24 -10.82 14.27 -4.57
C LEU A 24 -12.09 15.04 -4.22
N LYS A 25 -13.25 14.42 -4.52
CA LYS A 25 -14.56 15.10 -4.50
C LYS A 25 -15.58 14.33 -3.65
N GLY A 26 -15.27 14.06 -2.37
CA GLY A 26 -16.21 13.40 -1.45
C GLY A 26 -16.18 11.87 -1.54
N VAL A 27 -14.99 11.28 -1.61
CA VAL A 27 -14.80 9.83 -1.68
C VAL A 27 -15.25 9.15 -0.39
N SER A 28 -16.08 8.10 -0.51
CA SER A 28 -16.59 7.33 0.65
C SER A 28 -16.59 5.85 0.32
N PHE A 29 -15.97 5.03 1.18
CA PHE A 29 -16.00 3.57 1.15
C PHE A 29 -15.43 3.00 2.45
N ASP A 30 -15.53 1.69 2.62
CA ASP A 30 -14.92 0.98 3.74
C ASP A 30 -14.13 -0.25 3.26
N ILE A 31 -13.20 -0.72 4.09
CA ILE A 31 -12.43 -1.95 3.87
C ILE A 31 -12.60 -2.83 5.09
N GLN A 32 -12.87 -4.13 4.84
CA GLN A 32 -12.97 -5.14 5.89
C GLN A 32 -11.60 -5.75 6.20
N ARG A 33 -11.48 -6.39 7.37
CA ARG A 33 -10.26 -7.17 7.69
C ARG A 33 -10.07 -8.31 6.69
N GLY A 34 -8.85 -8.45 6.19
CA GLY A 34 -8.47 -9.50 5.26
C GLY A 34 -9.03 -9.34 3.84
N GLU A 35 -9.74 -8.25 3.55
CA GLU A 35 -10.32 -8.00 2.22
C GLU A 35 -9.24 -7.61 1.21
N LEU A 36 -9.36 -8.11 -0.03
CA LEU A 36 -8.57 -7.70 -1.18
C LEU A 36 -9.40 -6.75 -2.05
N VAL A 37 -9.05 -5.47 -2.04
CA VAL A 37 -9.79 -4.42 -2.76
C VAL A 37 -8.93 -3.78 -3.83
N SER A 38 -9.49 -3.53 -5.02
CA SER A 38 -8.85 -2.72 -6.05
C SER A 38 -9.64 -1.45 -6.34
N ILE A 39 -8.92 -0.36 -6.65
CA ILE A 39 -9.46 0.86 -7.24
C ILE A 39 -8.83 1.05 -8.62
N ILE A 40 -9.68 1.03 -9.66
CA ILE A 40 -9.27 1.19 -11.04
C ILE A 40 -9.57 2.61 -11.48
N GLY A 41 -8.69 3.19 -12.30
CA GLY A 41 -8.93 4.50 -12.90
C GLY A 41 -7.76 4.96 -13.77
N SER A 42 -8.03 5.90 -14.65
CA SER A 42 -7.01 6.52 -15.50
C SER A 42 -5.95 7.25 -14.70
N SER A 43 -4.80 7.54 -15.32
CA SER A 43 -3.80 8.43 -14.72
C SER A 43 -4.43 9.80 -14.42
N GLY A 44 -4.10 10.36 -13.27
CA GLY A 44 -4.65 11.65 -12.81
C GLY A 44 -6.05 11.59 -12.19
N SER A 45 -6.70 10.41 -12.08
CA SER A 45 -8.04 10.30 -11.46
C SER A 45 -8.07 10.52 -9.95
N GLY A 46 -6.91 10.58 -9.26
CA GLY A 46 -6.81 10.84 -7.81
C GLY A 46 -6.42 9.61 -6.97
N LYS A 47 -6.13 8.46 -7.57
CA LYS A 47 -5.82 7.18 -6.87
C LYS A 47 -4.66 7.29 -5.88
N SER A 48 -3.50 7.79 -6.31
CA SER A 48 -2.31 7.91 -5.45
C SER A 48 -2.55 8.95 -4.34
N THR A 49 -3.26 10.04 -4.63
CA THR A 49 -3.66 11.03 -3.63
C THR A 49 -4.54 10.38 -2.55
N LEU A 50 -5.51 9.57 -2.95
CA LEU A 50 -6.34 8.82 -2.01
C LEU A 50 -5.49 7.89 -1.14
N LEU A 51 -4.60 7.08 -1.74
CA LEU A 51 -3.70 6.20 -0.99
C LEU A 51 -2.85 6.96 0.04
N HIS A 52 -2.32 8.12 -0.33
CA HIS A 52 -1.52 8.94 0.59
C HIS A 52 -2.34 9.42 1.79
N ILE A 53 -3.59 9.82 1.57
CA ILE A 53 -4.49 10.25 2.66
C ILE A 53 -4.86 9.06 3.55
N LEU A 54 -5.24 7.91 2.97
CA LEU A 54 -5.55 6.70 3.72
C LEU A 54 -4.35 6.19 4.54
N GLY A 55 -3.14 6.43 4.03
CA GLY A 55 -1.88 6.12 4.70
C GLY A 55 -1.41 7.18 5.69
N ALA A 56 -2.16 8.26 5.90
CA ALA A 56 -1.75 9.42 6.70
C ALA A 56 -0.39 9.99 6.28
N LEU A 57 -0.08 9.96 4.97
CA LEU A 57 1.10 10.60 4.36
C LEU A 57 0.76 12.01 3.86
N ASP A 58 -0.53 12.28 3.61
CA ASP A 58 -1.08 13.57 3.26
C ASP A 58 -2.40 13.78 4.02
N ASP A 59 -2.81 15.02 4.21
CA ASP A 59 -4.04 15.37 4.91
C ASP A 59 -5.21 15.56 3.94
N ALA A 60 -6.40 15.11 4.31
CA ALA A 60 -7.63 15.47 3.62
C ALA A 60 -7.93 16.97 3.81
N SER A 61 -8.51 17.62 2.78
CA SER A 61 -9.03 18.99 2.93
C SER A 61 -10.36 19.00 3.67
N GLU A 62 -11.18 17.96 3.46
CA GLU A 62 -12.47 17.74 4.13
C GLU A 62 -12.72 16.23 4.27
N GLY A 63 -13.64 15.85 5.14
CA GLY A 63 -13.99 14.46 5.41
C GLY A 63 -13.10 13.84 6.48
N SER A 64 -13.18 12.51 6.63
CA SER A 64 -12.43 11.77 7.67
C SER A 64 -12.00 10.39 7.20
N VAL A 65 -10.91 9.88 7.78
CA VAL A 65 -10.43 8.52 7.61
C VAL A 65 -10.31 7.87 8.98
N GLU A 66 -11.19 6.90 9.25
CA GLU A 66 -11.12 6.08 10.45
C GLU A 66 -10.38 4.77 10.14
N PHE A 67 -9.34 4.45 10.90
CA PHE A 67 -8.58 3.22 10.79
C PHE A 67 -8.41 2.58 12.16
N LEU A 68 -8.78 1.30 12.30
CA LEU A 68 -8.80 0.57 13.58
C LEU A 68 -9.60 1.29 14.67
N GLY A 69 -10.71 1.97 14.30
CA GLY A 69 -11.55 2.74 15.20
C GLY A 69 -10.97 4.08 15.66
N GLN A 70 -9.90 4.56 15.02
CA GLN A 70 -9.27 5.86 15.30
C GLN A 70 -9.35 6.76 14.06
N ASP A 71 -9.81 7.99 14.24
CA ASP A 71 -9.81 8.99 13.17
C ASP A 71 -8.38 9.51 12.94
N LEU A 72 -7.77 9.09 11.81
CA LEU A 72 -6.41 9.46 11.45
C LEU A 72 -6.24 10.97 11.22
N THR A 73 -7.28 11.65 10.76
CA THR A 73 -7.24 13.08 10.44
C THR A 73 -7.11 13.96 11.69
N SER A 74 -7.54 13.46 12.84
CA SER A 74 -7.46 14.15 14.14
C SER A 74 -6.15 13.88 14.91
N LEU A 75 -5.31 12.94 14.44
CA LEU A 75 -4.10 12.54 15.15
C LEU A 75 -2.91 13.44 14.86
N HIS A 76 -2.09 13.71 15.87
CA HIS A 76 -0.79 14.32 15.68
C HIS A 76 0.17 13.43 14.87
N SER A 77 1.09 14.04 14.11
CA SER A 77 2.05 13.38 13.21
C SER A 77 2.82 12.21 13.86
N ASN A 78 3.22 12.33 15.13
CA ASN A 78 3.90 11.25 15.85
C ASN A 78 3.01 10.02 16.07
N LYS A 79 1.71 10.20 16.30
CA LYS A 79 0.76 9.08 16.42
C LYS A 79 0.49 8.45 15.06
N GLN A 80 0.29 9.28 14.02
CA GLN A 80 0.16 8.81 12.64
C GLN A 80 1.39 7.98 12.23
N ALA A 81 2.62 8.45 12.52
CA ALA A 81 3.85 7.72 12.22
C ALA A 81 3.92 6.34 12.91
N LYS A 82 3.47 6.24 14.17
CA LYS A 82 3.39 4.97 14.89
C LYS A 82 2.37 4.01 14.28
N ILE A 83 1.20 4.52 13.87
CA ILE A 83 0.18 3.73 13.17
C ILE A 83 0.71 3.24 11.84
N ARG A 84 1.34 4.12 11.04
CA ARG A 84 1.97 3.73 9.77
C ARG A 84 2.99 2.62 9.95
N ASN A 85 3.91 2.78 10.91
CA ASN A 85 4.96 1.78 11.12
C ASN A 85 4.38 0.43 11.53
N LYS A 86 3.39 0.40 12.42
CA LYS A 86 2.90 -0.83 13.04
C LYS A 86 1.79 -1.51 12.26
N HIS A 87 0.89 -0.74 11.65
CA HIS A 87 -0.38 -1.24 11.15
C HIS A 87 -0.57 -1.06 9.63
N LEU A 88 0.29 -0.27 8.97
CA LEU A 88 0.22 -0.04 7.53
C LEU A 88 1.49 -0.53 6.82
N GLY A 89 1.31 -1.18 5.68
CA GLY A 89 2.37 -1.48 4.73
C GLY A 89 2.21 -0.64 3.47
N PHE A 90 3.32 -0.30 2.79
CA PHE A 90 3.29 0.45 1.54
C PHE A 90 4.09 -0.25 0.45
N VAL A 91 3.45 -0.41 -0.72
CA VAL A 91 4.07 -0.92 -1.94
C VAL A 91 3.89 0.12 -3.03
N TYR A 92 4.97 0.54 -3.68
CA TYR A 92 4.98 1.58 -4.72
C TYR A 92 5.41 1.02 -6.07
N GLN A 93 4.98 1.67 -7.15
CA GLN A 93 5.33 1.32 -8.53
C GLN A 93 6.85 1.32 -8.76
N PHE A 94 7.58 2.29 -8.20
CA PHE A 94 9.04 2.40 -8.30
C PHE A 94 9.77 1.76 -7.12
N HIS A 95 9.09 0.89 -6.35
CA HIS A 95 9.59 0.13 -5.20
C HIS A 95 10.07 1.00 -4.01
N HIS A 96 10.68 2.15 -4.24
CA HIS A 96 11.30 3.06 -3.26
C HIS A 96 12.20 2.32 -2.26
N LEU A 97 13.01 1.38 -2.78
CA LEU A 97 14.02 0.71 -1.98
C LEU A 97 15.20 1.66 -1.73
N LEU A 98 15.78 1.56 -0.55
CA LEU A 98 16.97 2.30 -0.18
C LEU A 98 18.17 1.72 -0.95
N ALA A 99 18.74 2.49 -1.86
CA ALA A 99 19.71 2.03 -2.85
C ALA A 99 21.03 1.50 -2.25
N ASP A 100 21.44 2.07 -1.11
CA ASP A 100 22.68 1.71 -0.41
C ASP A 100 22.53 0.50 0.52
N PHE A 101 21.31 0.03 0.74
CA PHE A 101 20.99 -1.08 1.64
C PHE A 101 20.70 -2.36 0.84
N SER A 102 21.08 -3.51 1.39
CA SER A 102 20.75 -4.82 0.84
C SER A 102 19.24 -5.10 0.89
N ALA A 103 18.78 -6.17 0.23
CA ALA A 103 17.40 -6.64 0.33
C ALA A 103 17.02 -6.94 1.78
N LEU A 104 17.90 -7.62 2.53
CA LEU A 104 17.70 -7.92 3.95
C LEU A 104 17.54 -6.65 4.79
N GLU A 105 18.40 -5.67 4.58
CA GLU A 105 18.37 -4.40 5.31
C GLU A 105 17.14 -3.57 4.96
N ASN A 106 16.74 -3.51 3.69
CA ASN A 106 15.50 -2.85 3.27
C ASN A 106 14.28 -3.42 3.98
N VAL A 107 14.19 -4.75 4.09
CA VAL A 107 13.05 -5.42 4.75
C VAL A 107 13.15 -5.29 6.27
N ALA A 108 14.35 -5.28 6.87
CA ALA A 108 14.53 -5.12 8.32
C ALA A 108 14.22 -3.69 8.82
N MET A 109 14.33 -2.68 7.95
CA MET A 109 14.25 -1.26 8.33
C MET A 109 12.96 -0.89 9.10
N PRO A 110 11.75 -1.30 8.70
CA PRO A 110 10.54 -0.98 9.46
C PRO A 110 10.54 -1.55 10.88
N LEU A 111 11.13 -2.72 11.10
CA LEU A 111 11.27 -3.35 12.41
C LEU A 111 12.24 -2.57 13.31
N LEU A 112 13.38 -2.14 12.74
CA LEU A 112 14.36 -1.31 13.43
C LEU A 112 13.78 0.04 13.85
N ILE A 113 13.02 0.69 12.97
CA ILE A 113 12.28 1.93 13.27
C ILE A 113 11.27 1.69 14.41
N GLY A 114 10.65 0.50 14.44
CA GLY A 114 9.74 0.06 15.49
C GLY A 114 10.43 -0.24 16.85
N GLY A 115 11.77 -0.21 16.90
CA GLY A 115 12.55 -0.45 18.12
C GLY A 115 12.97 -1.90 18.35
N MET A 116 12.81 -2.78 17.36
CA MET A 116 13.28 -4.17 17.44
C MET A 116 14.80 -4.23 17.41
N THR A 117 15.42 -5.21 18.07
CA THR A 117 16.87 -5.40 18.02
C THR A 117 17.33 -5.79 16.62
N VAL A 118 18.57 -5.46 16.26
CA VAL A 118 19.14 -5.76 14.94
C VAL A 118 19.08 -7.25 14.61
N SER A 119 19.39 -8.10 15.60
CA SER A 119 19.37 -9.55 15.41
C SER A 119 17.98 -10.08 15.10
N GLU A 120 16.97 -9.68 15.89
CA GLU A 120 15.58 -10.09 15.69
C GLU A 120 15.00 -9.53 14.38
N ALA A 121 15.30 -8.27 14.05
CA ALA A 121 14.87 -7.63 12.82
C ALA A 121 15.44 -8.36 11.57
N LYS A 122 16.74 -8.70 11.57
CA LYS A 122 17.37 -9.47 10.50
C LYS A 122 16.77 -10.86 10.37
N ALA A 123 16.55 -11.59 11.47
CA ALA A 123 15.94 -12.92 11.43
C ALA A 123 14.52 -12.89 10.85
N SER A 124 13.70 -11.90 11.24
CA SER A 124 12.34 -11.72 10.74
C SER A 124 12.33 -11.34 9.25
N ALA A 125 13.21 -10.43 8.86
CA ALA A 125 13.37 -10.00 7.47
C ALA A 125 13.82 -11.16 6.56
N GLN A 126 14.79 -11.96 7.01
CA GLN A 126 15.27 -13.13 6.29
C GLN A 126 14.13 -14.14 6.07
N ALA A 127 13.41 -14.51 7.11
CA ALA A 127 12.30 -15.45 6.99
C ALA A 127 11.24 -14.99 5.98
N LEU A 128 10.96 -13.69 5.92
CA LEU A 128 10.00 -13.15 4.96
C LEU A 128 10.57 -13.08 3.54
N LEU A 129 11.86 -12.77 3.37
CA LEU A 129 12.53 -12.84 2.07
C LEU A 129 12.59 -14.28 1.52
N GLU A 130 12.81 -15.27 2.37
CA GLU A 130 12.70 -16.68 2.00
C GLU A 130 11.27 -17.02 1.54
N ARG A 131 10.27 -16.51 2.25
CA ARG A 131 8.85 -16.71 1.93
C ARG A 131 8.45 -16.14 0.57
N VAL A 132 9.03 -14.98 0.16
CA VAL A 132 8.81 -14.39 -1.16
C VAL A 132 9.76 -14.93 -2.24
N GLY A 133 10.53 -15.98 -1.96
CA GLY A 133 11.41 -16.68 -2.92
C GLY A 133 12.77 -16.02 -3.16
N LEU A 134 13.25 -15.20 -2.21
CA LEU A 134 14.49 -14.43 -2.34
C LEU A 134 15.60 -14.85 -1.36
N SER A 135 15.61 -16.10 -0.88
CA SER A 135 16.64 -16.63 0.03
C SER A 135 18.07 -16.44 -0.49
N HIS A 136 18.24 -16.48 -1.82
CA HIS A 136 19.53 -16.35 -2.51
C HIS A 136 19.93 -14.90 -2.82
N ARG A 137 19.11 -13.89 -2.42
CA ARG A 137 19.28 -12.47 -2.73
C ARG A 137 19.42 -11.56 -1.50
N LEU A 138 19.57 -12.11 -0.32
CA LEU A 138 19.56 -11.37 0.94
C LEU A 138 20.51 -10.18 0.98
N GLU A 139 21.74 -10.37 0.51
CA GLU A 139 22.80 -9.37 0.54
C GLU A 139 22.87 -8.49 -0.74
N HIS A 140 22.00 -8.75 -1.75
CA HIS A 140 22.00 -7.98 -2.99
C HIS A 140 21.38 -6.61 -2.77
N ARG A 141 21.96 -5.58 -3.40
CA ARG A 141 21.44 -4.23 -3.45
C ARG A 141 20.35 -4.09 -4.53
N PRO A 142 19.48 -3.10 -4.46
CA PRO A 142 18.42 -2.91 -5.46
C PRO A 142 18.90 -2.85 -6.91
N SER A 143 20.10 -2.31 -7.16
CA SER A 143 20.72 -2.26 -8.49
C SER A 143 21.10 -3.63 -9.06
N GLU A 144 21.25 -4.64 -8.21
CA GLU A 144 21.63 -6.02 -8.57
C GLU A 144 20.42 -6.95 -8.72
N LEU A 145 19.20 -6.42 -8.51
CA LEU A 145 17.95 -7.16 -8.55
C LEU A 145 17.16 -6.84 -9.83
N SER A 146 16.49 -7.83 -10.39
CA SER A 146 15.48 -7.63 -11.44
C SER A 146 14.28 -6.81 -10.95
N GLY A 147 13.43 -6.31 -11.85
CA GLY A 147 12.20 -5.59 -11.51
C GLY A 147 11.27 -6.40 -10.59
N GLY A 148 11.04 -7.66 -10.93
CA GLY A 148 10.21 -8.56 -10.12
C GLY A 148 10.83 -8.89 -8.76
N GLU A 149 12.18 -9.06 -8.67
CA GLU A 149 12.86 -9.26 -7.40
C GLU A 149 12.77 -8.01 -6.51
N ARG A 150 12.97 -6.81 -7.07
CA ARG A 150 12.76 -5.55 -6.32
C ARG A 150 11.34 -5.44 -5.79
N GLN A 151 10.33 -5.82 -6.59
CA GLN A 151 8.94 -5.80 -6.15
C GLN A 151 8.67 -6.78 -5.02
N ARG A 152 9.24 -7.99 -5.08
CA ARG A 152 9.16 -8.97 -3.98
C ARG A 152 9.81 -8.44 -2.70
N VAL A 153 10.94 -7.75 -2.78
CA VAL A 153 11.56 -7.06 -1.64
C VAL A 153 10.65 -5.97 -1.08
N ALA A 154 10.02 -5.15 -1.94
CA ALA A 154 9.10 -4.10 -1.52
C ALA A 154 7.85 -4.67 -0.81
N ILE A 155 7.30 -5.79 -1.30
CA ILE A 155 6.19 -6.51 -0.67
C ILE A 155 6.64 -7.08 0.70
N ALA A 156 7.79 -7.72 0.77
CA ALA A 156 8.34 -8.22 2.03
C ALA A 156 8.52 -7.07 3.05
N ARG A 157 9.10 -5.94 2.63
CA ARG A 157 9.24 -4.75 3.48
C ARG A 157 7.89 -4.24 3.99
N ALA A 158 6.86 -4.23 3.13
CA ALA A 158 5.53 -3.79 3.51
C ALA A 158 4.88 -4.70 4.56
N LEU A 159 5.17 -6.00 4.54
CA LEU A 159 4.54 -7.02 5.38
C LEU A 159 5.33 -7.40 6.64
N VAL A 160 6.59 -6.97 6.76
CA VAL A 160 7.49 -7.44 7.84
C VAL A 160 6.98 -7.12 9.25
N ASN A 161 6.27 -6.01 9.43
CA ASN A 161 5.61 -5.63 10.68
C ASN A 161 4.25 -6.33 10.91
N LYS A 162 3.84 -7.23 10.01
CA LYS A 162 2.51 -7.89 10.04
C LYS A 162 1.38 -6.85 10.11
N PRO A 163 1.30 -5.93 9.15
CA PRO A 163 0.32 -4.84 9.17
C PRO A 163 -1.11 -5.38 9.03
N ASP A 164 -2.09 -4.58 9.48
CA ASP A 164 -3.51 -4.87 9.24
C ASP A 164 -3.92 -4.56 7.79
N LEU A 165 -3.29 -3.56 7.15
CA LEU A 165 -3.58 -3.11 5.78
C LEU A 165 -2.30 -2.81 5.00
N VAL A 166 -2.22 -3.29 3.75
CA VAL A 166 -1.22 -2.86 2.76
C VAL A 166 -1.87 -1.96 1.73
N LEU A 167 -1.28 -0.79 1.51
CA LEU A 167 -1.62 0.17 0.48
C LEU A 167 -0.63 0.03 -0.69
N ALA A 168 -1.12 -0.36 -1.86
CA ALA A 168 -0.28 -0.63 -3.03
C ALA A 168 -0.63 0.30 -4.19
N ASP A 169 0.33 1.13 -4.60
CA ASP A 169 0.21 2.05 -5.73
C ASP A 169 0.88 1.47 -6.95
N GLU A 170 0.07 1.05 -7.94
CA GLU A 170 0.52 0.43 -9.21
C GLU A 170 1.62 -0.65 -8.99
N PRO A 171 1.38 -1.66 -8.13
CA PRO A 171 2.45 -2.56 -7.68
C PRO A 171 3.09 -3.41 -8.79
N THR A 172 2.52 -3.40 -9.99
CA THR A 172 2.98 -4.16 -11.15
C THR A 172 3.19 -3.31 -12.39
N GLY A 173 2.99 -1.99 -12.30
CA GLY A 173 2.97 -1.08 -13.46
C GLY A 173 4.28 -1.02 -14.27
N ASN A 174 5.41 -1.50 -13.73
CA ASN A 174 6.71 -1.55 -14.40
C ASN A 174 7.20 -2.98 -14.70
N LEU A 175 6.31 -3.98 -14.63
CA LEU A 175 6.64 -5.39 -14.82
C LEU A 175 6.01 -5.92 -16.10
N ASP A 176 6.63 -6.94 -16.69
CA ASP A 176 5.98 -7.70 -17.74
C ASP A 176 4.76 -8.47 -17.20
N HIS A 177 3.84 -8.84 -18.09
CA HIS A 177 2.57 -9.44 -17.72
C HIS A 177 2.72 -10.73 -16.87
N THR A 178 3.67 -11.61 -17.22
CA THR A 178 3.90 -12.88 -16.49
C THR A 178 4.38 -12.60 -15.07
N THR A 179 5.34 -11.69 -14.94
CA THR A 179 5.86 -11.25 -13.63
C THR A 179 4.76 -10.57 -12.81
N ALA A 180 3.94 -9.71 -13.44
CA ALA A 180 2.81 -9.06 -12.79
C ALA A 180 1.81 -10.07 -12.20
N LEU A 181 1.41 -11.09 -12.96
CA LEU A 181 0.56 -12.17 -12.46
C LEU A 181 1.17 -12.87 -11.25
N SER A 182 2.47 -13.19 -11.29
CA SER A 182 3.16 -13.84 -10.18
C SER A 182 3.19 -12.98 -8.90
N ILE A 183 3.25 -11.66 -9.04
CA ILE A 183 3.20 -10.72 -7.92
C ILE A 183 1.79 -10.68 -7.30
N TYR A 184 0.74 -10.66 -8.12
CA TYR A 184 -0.64 -10.72 -7.61
C TYR A 184 -0.94 -12.03 -6.90
N ASP A 185 -0.51 -13.17 -7.46
CA ASP A 185 -0.68 -14.48 -6.83
C ASP A 185 0.05 -14.51 -5.47
N LEU A 186 1.27 -13.98 -5.40
CA LEU A 186 2.02 -13.82 -4.14
C LEU A 186 1.26 -12.96 -3.12
N MET A 187 0.70 -11.81 -3.53
CA MET A 187 -0.07 -10.94 -2.64
C MET A 187 -1.31 -11.68 -2.09
N ARG A 188 -2.03 -12.43 -2.93
CA ARG A 188 -3.19 -13.23 -2.51
C ARG A 188 -2.81 -14.36 -1.56
N GLU A 189 -1.68 -15.01 -1.79
CA GLU A 189 -1.15 -16.05 -0.90
C GLU A 189 -0.83 -15.46 0.48
N LEU A 190 -0.08 -14.36 0.51
CA LEU A 190 0.29 -13.67 1.76
C LEU A 190 -0.94 -13.11 2.51
N ASN A 191 -1.95 -12.60 1.79
CA ASN A 191 -3.22 -12.19 2.38
C ASN A 191 -3.92 -13.37 3.09
N ARG A 192 -4.04 -14.53 2.42
CA ARG A 192 -4.69 -15.70 3.02
C ARG A 192 -3.98 -16.22 4.26
N GLU A 193 -2.65 -16.13 4.28
CA GLU A 193 -1.84 -16.60 5.40
C GLU A 193 -1.86 -15.67 6.60
N SER A 194 -1.77 -14.37 6.34
CA SER A 194 -1.63 -13.34 7.40
C SER A 194 -2.95 -12.72 7.84
N GLY A 195 -3.99 -12.78 6.99
CA GLY A 195 -5.22 -12.02 7.18
C GLY A 195 -5.06 -10.51 6.97
N THR A 196 -3.92 -10.06 6.42
CA THR A 196 -3.67 -8.65 6.08
C THR A 196 -4.57 -8.22 4.92
N ALA A 197 -5.30 -7.13 5.06
CA ALA A 197 -6.07 -6.55 3.96
C ALA A 197 -5.15 -5.86 2.95
N PHE A 198 -5.57 -5.78 1.69
CA PHE A 198 -4.86 -5.04 0.64
C PHE A 198 -5.80 -4.09 -0.07
N LEU A 199 -5.37 -2.85 -0.25
CA LEU A 199 -5.96 -1.90 -1.19
C LEU A 199 -4.94 -1.65 -2.30
N VAL A 200 -5.29 -2.05 -3.50
CA VAL A 200 -4.44 -1.90 -4.70
C VAL A 200 -5.07 -0.86 -5.61
N VAL A 201 -4.34 0.20 -5.93
CA VAL A 201 -4.77 1.10 -7.00
C VAL A 201 -3.99 0.77 -8.27
N THR A 202 -4.69 0.68 -9.40
CA THR A 202 -4.10 0.30 -10.68
C THR A 202 -4.92 0.83 -11.85
N HIS A 203 -4.32 0.88 -13.03
CA HIS A 203 -5.01 1.09 -14.30
C HIS A 203 -5.26 -0.23 -15.06
N ASP A 204 -4.73 -1.35 -14.55
CA ASP A 204 -4.87 -2.68 -15.15
C ASP A 204 -6.14 -3.38 -14.64
N GLY A 205 -7.17 -3.39 -15.48
CA GLY A 205 -8.46 -4.00 -15.15
C GLY A 205 -8.41 -5.53 -15.03
N GLU A 206 -7.51 -6.22 -15.76
CA GLU A 206 -7.39 -7.67 -15.69
C GLU A 206 -6.82 -8.12 -14.34
N LEU A 207 -5.79 -7.42 -13.88
CA LEU A 207 -5.18 -7.68 -12.58
C LEU A 207 -6.11 -7.28 -11.44
N ALA A 208 -6.83 -6.17 -11.58
CA ALA A 208 -7.82 -5.73 -10.59
C ALA A 208 -8.97 -6.72 -10.44
N ALA A 209 -9.39 -7.39 -11.53
CA ALA A 209 -10.44 -8.42 -11.52
C ALA A 209 -10.09 -9.66 -10.67
N LYS A 210 -8.83 -9.81 -10.26
CA LYS A 210 -8.38 -10.88 -9.35
C LYS A 210 -8.60 -10.56 -7.87
N MET A 211 -9.02 -9.32 -7.53
CA MET A 211 -9.35 -8.91 -6.17
C MET A 211 -10.78 -9.28 -5.80
N ASP A 212 -11.09 -9.31 -4.50
CA ASP A 212 -12.41 -9.70 -4.02
C ASP A 212 -13.48 -8.66 -4.34
N ARG A 213 -13.07 -7.36 -4.37
CA ARG A 213 -13.94 -6.23 -4.72
C ARG A 213 -13.20 -5.21 -5.56
N GLN A 214 -13.91 -4.64 -6.54
CA GLN A 214 -13.42 -3.58 -7.39
C GLN A 214 -14.23 -2.31 -7.19
N MET A 215 -13.57 -1.17 -7.28
CA MET A 215 -14.17 0.16 -7.32
C MET A 215 -13.54 0.94 -8.47
N HIS A 216 -14.27 1.87 -9.04
CA HIS A 216 -13.80 2.70 -10.15
C HIS A 216 -13.63 4.14 -9.69
N MET A 217 -12.46 4.74 -9.98
CA MET A 217 -12.21 6.14 -9.72
C MET A 217 -12.11 6.93 -11.03
N LYS A 218 -12.94 7.96 -11.13
CA LYS A 218 -12.97 8.85 -12.29
C LYS A 218 -13.13 10.31 -11.84
N ASP A 219 -12.26 11.18 -12.29
CA ASP A 219 -12.31 12.63 -12.04
C ASP A 219 -12.45 13.00 -10.54
N GLY A 220 -11.80 12.25 -9.65
CA GLY A 220 -11.84 12.45 -8.21
C GLY A 220 -13.06 11.89 -7.49
N LEU A 221 -13.93 11.18 -8.19
CA LEU A 221 -15.10 10.49 -7.66
C LEU A 221 -14.87 8.98 -7.65
N LEU A 222 -15.38 8.30 -6.63
CA LEU A 222 -15.45 6.86 -6.58
C LEU A 222 -16.84 6.43 -7.04
N LEU A 223 -16.89 5.55 -8.05
CA LEU A 223 -18.11 5.00 -8.64
C LEU A 223 -18.23 3.54 -8.23
N ASP A 224 -19.42 3.09 -7.88
CA ASP A 224 -19.72 1.67 -7.70
C ASP A 224 -19.69 0.95 -9.06
N VAL A 225 -19.41 -0.37 -9.06
CA VAL A 225 -19.23 -1.18 -10.27
C VAL A 225 -20.48 -1.20 -11.17
N GLU A 226 -21.66 -0.86 -10.62
CA GLU A 226 -22.93 -0.81 -11.36
C GLU A 226 -23.12 0.48 -12.21
N GLU A 227 -22.27 1.50 -12.02
CA GLU A 227 -22.38 2.81 -12.68
C GLU A 227 -21.24 3.13 -13.68
N ALA A 228 -20.32 2.19 -13.93
CA ALA A 228 -19.10 2.39 -14.72
C ALA A 228 -19.19 1.91 -16.17
#